data_87e8990a7b12424d4c5b1ca1233fcde1
#
_entry.id   87e8990a7b12424d4c5b1ca1233fcde1
#
_cell.length_a   1.000
_cell.length_b   1.000
_cell.length_c   1.000
_cell.angle_alpha   90.00
_cell.angle_beta   90.00
_cell.angle_gamma   90.00
#
_symmetry.space_group_name_H-M   'P 1'
#
loop_
_entity.id
_entity.type
_entity.pdbx_description
1 polymer ?
#
loop_
_entity_poly.entity_id
_entity_poly.type
_entity_poly.pdbx_seq_one_letter_code
_entity_poly.pdbx_strand_id
1 'polypeptide(L)'
;MRESTLQRKCIDHLKKLGIYYNNNHGDSWGSRGTPDITACIKGRYVAFELKVGDNELEPAQLLHKKRIEANGGLHFEIRTLEEFTSTVGRLLR
;
A
#
# COMPACT_ATOMS: atom_id res chain seq x y z
N MET A 1 -15.37 -8.46 -0.98
CA MET A 1 -14.87 -7.33 -1.84
C MET A 1 -13.70 -7.82 -2.66
N ARG A 2 -13.66 -7.48 -3.93
CA ARG A 2 -12.52 -7.80 -4.79
C ARG A 2 -11.34 -6.90 -4.43
N GLU A 3 -10.13 -7.40 -4.65
CA GLU A 3 -8.92 -6.62 -4.41
C GLU A 3 -8.90 -5.34 -5.26
N SER A 4 -9.33 -5.41 -6.53
CA SER A 4 -9.40 -4.23 -7.41
C SER A 4 -10.37 -3.17 -6.88
N THR A 5 -11.48 -3.59 -6.25
CA THR A 5 -12.44 -2.67 -5.65
C THR A 5 -11.83 -1.99 -4.41
N LEU A 6 -11.12 -2.77 -3.60
CA LEU A 6 -10.41 -2.24 -2.43
C LEU A 6 -9.35 -1.23 -2.88
N GLN A 7 -8.58 -1.56 -3.92
CA GLN A 7 -7.55 -0.69 -4.47
C GLN A 7 -8.14 0.66 -4.88
N ARG A 8 -9.22 0.65 -5.64
CA ARG A 8 -9.88 1.87 -6.10
C ARG A 8 -10.34 2.74 -4.94
N LYS A 9 -10.94 2.12 -3.91
CA LYS A 9 -11.42 2.86 -2.74
C LYS A 9 -10.26 3.47 -1.93
N CYS A 10 -9.17 2.75 -1.80
CA CYS A 10 -7.97 3.27 -1.13
C CYS A 10 -7.40 4.47 -1.88
N ILE A 11 -7.30 4.37 -3.20
CA ILE A 11 -6.81 5.47 -4.03
C ILE A 11 -7.72 6.69 -3.93
N ASP A 12 -9.04 6.48 -3.98
CA ASP A 12 -9.99 7.59 -3.83
C ASP A 12 -9.80 8.31 -2.49
N HIS A 13 -9.51 7.55 -1.44
CA HIS A 13 -9.24 8.13 -0.12
C HIS A 13 -7.98 9.00 -0.13
N LEU A 14 -6.90 8.52 -0.74
CA LEU A 14 -5.66 9.29 -0.84
C LEU A 14 -5.86 10.56 -1.67
N LYS A 15 -6.64 10.49 -2.75
CA LYS A 15 -6.97 11.65 -3.57
C LYS A 15 -7.71 12.71 -2.75
N LYS A 16 -8.70 12.30 -1.97
CA LYS A 16 -9.47 13.22 -1.13
C LYS A 16 -8.60 13.95 -0.13
N LEU A 17 -7.57 13.28 0.38
CA LEU A 17 -6.66 13.87 1.36
C LEU A 17 -5.51 14.66 0.73
N GLY A 18 -5.40 14.65 -0.60
CA GLY A 18 -4.32 15.35 -1.29
C GLY A 18 -2.95 14.71 -1.10
N ILE A 19 -2.91 13.41 -0.80
CA ILE A 19 -1.66 12.69 -0.59
C ILE A 19 -1.06 12.28 -1.92
N TYR A 20 0.24 12.52 -2.10
CA TYR A 20 0.96 12.06 -3.29
C TYR A 20 1.09 10.53 -3.23
N TYR A 21 0.72 9.86 -4.30
CA TYR A 21 0.76 8.40 -4.35
C TYR A 21 1.07 7.90 -5.76
N ASN A 22 1.47 6.64 -5.84
CA ASN A 22 1.61 5.92 -7.09
C ASN A 22 0.76 4.65 -7.02
N ASN A 23 -0.05 4.45 -8.04
CA ASN A 23 -0.83 3.23 -8.20
C ASN A 23 0.00 2.27 -9.06
N ASN A 24 0.53 1.23 -8.44
CA ASN A 24 1.42 0.28 -9.11
C ASN A 24 0.67 -0.96 -9.61
N HIS A 25 -0.63 -1.01 -9.39
CA HIS A 25 -1.44 -2.16 -9.78
C HIS A 25 -1.49 -2.29 -11.29
N GLY A 26 -1.21 -3.50 -11.79
CA GLY A 26 -1.26 -3.77 -13.23
C GLY A 26 -0.04 -3.29 -13.99
N ASP A 27 1.00 -2.81 -13.31
CA ASP A 27 2.24 -2.40 -13.95
C ASP A 27 3.05 -3.64 -14.34
N SER A 28 3.10 -3.94 -15.63
CA SER A 28 3.86 -5.08 -16.14
C SER A 28 5.37 -4.83 -16.16
N TRP A 29 5.80 -3.59 -15.93
CA TRP A 29 7.22 -3.21 -15.95
C TRP A 29 7.82 -3.19 -14.55
N GLY A 30 7.01 -3.25 -13.51
CA GLY A 30 7.50 -3.26 -12.15
C GLY A 30 8.16 -4.57 -11.77
N SER A 31 9.01 -4.53 -10.75
CA SER A 31 9.60 -5.73 -10.18
C SER A 31 8.50 -6.60 -9.59
N ARG A 32 8.69 -7.91 -9.64
CA ARG A 32 7.78 -8.84 -8.99
C ARG A 32 7.73 -8.53 -7.50
N GLY A 33 6.54 -8.46 -6.95
CA GLY A 33 6.33 -8.18 -5.53
C GLY A 33 6.30 -6.70 -5.17
N THR A 34 6.35 -5.80 -6.16
CA THR A 34 6.20 -4.37 -5.92
C THR A 34 4.86 -4.10 -5.22
N PRO A 35 4.82 -3.29 -4.15
CA PRO A 35 3.57 -2.97 -3.46
C PRO A 35 2.52 -2.35 -4.39
N ASP A 36 1.25 -2.62 -4.10
CA ASP A 36 0.14 -2.15 -4.94
C ASP A 36 0.05 -0.63 -4.99
N ILE A 37 0.27 0.02 -3.85
CA ILE A 37 0.20 1.48 -3.74
C ILE A 37 1.41 1.94 -2.94
N THR A 38 2.05 3.01 -3.40
CA THR A 38 3.06 3.70 -2.60
C THR A 38 2.66 5.16 -2.45
N ALA A 39 2.99 5.76 -1.32
CA ALA A 39 2.58 7.12 -1.03
C ALA A 39 3.67 7.85 -0.24
N CYS A 40 3.62 9.17 -0.30
CA CYS A 40 4.47 10.01 0.54
C CYS A 40 3.56 10.65 1.61
N ILE A 41 3.75 10.24 2.87
CA ILE A 41 2.92 10.74 3.96
C ILE A 41 3.82 11.34 5.04
N LYS A 42 3.70 12.64 5.24
CA LYS A 42 4.54 13.38 6.20
C LYS A 42 6.03 13.16 5.93
N GLY A 43 6.40 13.17 4.65
CA GLY A 43 7.79 13.03 4.24
C GLY A 43 8.33 11.60 4.28
N ARG A 44 7.50 10.62 4.54
CA ARG A 44 7.91 9.22 4.63
C ARG A 44 7.39 8.41 3.46
N TYR A 45 8.23 7.49 2.99
CA TYR A 45 7.82 6.50 1.99
C TYR A 45 6.95 5.46 2.67
N VAL A 46 5.73 5.28 2.17
CA VAL A 46 4.77 4.32 2.73
C VAL A 46 4.26 3.42 1.62
N ALA A 47 4.37 2.12 1.81
CA ALA A 47 3.90 1.14 0.85
C ALA A 47 2.71 0.37 1.43
N PHE A 48 1.72 0.13 0.58
CA PHE A 48 0.54 -0.64 0.96
C PHE A 48 0.42 -1.84 0.02
N GLU A 49 0.36 -3.03 0.61
CA GLU A 49 0.09 -4.27 -0.11
C GLU A 49 -1.32 -4.71 0.23
N LEU A 50 -2.17 -4.83 -0.80
CA LEU A 50 -3.57 -5.15 -0.59
C LEU A 50 -3.78 -6.65 -0.72
N LYS A 51 -4.41 -7.26 0.28
CA LYS A 51 -4.73 -8.68 0.31
C LYS A 51 -6.18 -8.85 0.75
N VAL A 52 -6.92 -9.66 0.04
CA VAL A 52 -8.31 -9.97 0.41
C VAL A 52 -8.39 -11.43 0.87
N GLY A 53 -9.35 -11.73 1.75
CA GLY A 53 -9.53 -13.09 2.27
C GLY A 53 -8.32 -13.53 3.09
N ASP A 54 -7.92 -14.79 2.91
CA ASP A 54 -6.84 -15.40 3.68
C ASP A 54 -5.48 -15.39 2.97
N ASN A 55 -5.38 -14.65 1.86
CA ASN A 55 -4.12 -14.58 1.12
C ASN A 55 -3.02 -13.96 1.96
N GLU A 56 -1.82 -14.52 1.86
CA GLU A 56 -0.64 -14.04 2.58
C GLU A 56 0.36 -13.43 1.60
N LEU A 57 1.31 -12.68 2.13
CA LEU A 57 2.37 -12.10 1.30
C LEU A 57 3.22 -13.22 0.68
N GLU A 58 3.46 -13.09 -0.61
CA GLU A 58 4.34 -13.98 -1.34
C GLU A 58 5.80 -13.65 -1.02
N PRO A 59 6.75 -14.59 -1.26
CA PRO A 59 8.16 -14.33 -0.98
C PRO A 59 8.71 -13.06 -1.60
N ALA A 60 8.34 -12.74 -2.85
CA ALA A 60 8.81 -11.52 -3.50
C ALA A 60 8.26 -10.27 -2.80
N GLN A 61 7.01 -10.33 -2.33
CA GLN A 61 6.40 -9.23 -1.59
C GLN A 61 7.07 -9.03 -0.23
N LEU A 62 7.42 -10.12 0.44
CA LEU A 62 8.14 -10.06 1.72
C LEU A 62 9.53 -9.45 1.54
N LEU A 63 10.20 -9.75 0.42
CA LEU A 63 11.51 -9.16 0.14
C LEU A 63 11.40 -7.64 -0.01
N HIS A 64 10.40 -7.16 -0.75
CA HIS A 64 10.16 -5.72 -0.89
C HIS A 64 9.90 -5.07 0.46
N LYS A 65 9.07 -5.70 1.29
CA LYS A 65 8.78 -5.20 2.64
C LYS A 65 10.05 -5.03 3.46
N LYS A 66 10.91 -6.05 3.47
CA LYS A 66 12.17 -6.01 4.23
C LYS A 66 13.08 -4.89 3.75
N ARG A 67 13.17 -4.71 2.43
CA ARG A 67 14.04 -3.69 1.84
C ARG A 67 13.52 -2.28 2.09
N ILE A 68 12.21 -2.09 2.00
CA ILE A 68 11.57 -0.81 2.31
C ILE A 68 11.84 -0.43 3.77
N GLU A 69 11.61 -1.37 4.68
CA GLU A 69 11.81 -1.12 6.11
C GLU A 69 13.26 -0.90 6.47
N ALA A 70 14.18 -1.62 5.82
CA ALA A 70 15.62 -1.43 6.02
C ALA A 70 16.08 -0.03 5.61
N ASN A 71 15.38 0.61 4.69
CA ASN A 71 15.69 1.95 4.22
C ASN A 71 14.86 3.04 4.89
N GLY A 72 14.17 2.71 5.97
CA GLY A 72 13.43 3.70 6.76
C GLY A 72 12.01 3.96 6.30
N GLY A 73 11.53 3.24 5.29
CA GLY A 73 10.15 3.34 4.85
C GLY A 73 9.22 2.49 5.69
N LEU A 74 7.94 2.59 5.41
CA LEU A 74 6.91 1.80 6.07
C LEU A 74 6.22 0.91 5.05
N HIS A 75 5.81 -0.26 5.48
CA HIS A 75 5.07 -1.21 4.64
C HIS A 75 3.91 -1.77 5.46
N PHE A 76 2.71 -1.68 4.89
CA PHE A 76 1.51 -2.19 5.54
C PHE A 76 0.79 -3.17 4.64
N GLU A 77 0.35 -4.26 5.24
CA GLU A 77 -0.54 -5.23 4.60
C GLU A 77 -1.96 -4.83 4.96
N ILE A 78 -2.77 -4.51 3.96
CA ILE A 78 -4.12 -3.97 4.14
C ILE A 78 -5.13 -4.95 3.60
N ARG A 79 -6.10 -5.32 4.43
CA ARG A 79 -7.15 -6.26 4.06
C ARG A 79 -8.53 -5.63 3.95
N THR A 80 -8.73 -4.47 4.59
CA THR A 80 -10.02 -3.77 4.55
C THR A 80 -9.80 -2.27 4.36
N LEU A 81 -10.84 -1.60 3.88
CA LEU A 81 -10.79 -0.15 3.74
C LEU A 81 -10.63 0.53 5.11
N GLU A 82 -11.27 -0.03 6.14
CA GLU A 82 -11.17 0.50 7.50
C GLU A 82 -9.73 0.47 8.01
N GLU A 83 -9.01 -0.63 7.75
CA GLU A 83 -7.58 -0.71 8.09
C GLU A 83 -6.77 0.36 7.38
N PHE A 84 -7.06 0.58 6.10
CA PHE A 84 -6.36 1.56 5.29
C PHE A 84 -6.58 2.97 5.82
N THR A 85 -7.83 3.36 6.00
CA THR A 85 -8.16 4.72 6.47
C THR A 85 -7.61 4.97 7.88
N SER A 86 -7.68 3.97 8.73
CA SER A 86 -7.14 4.05 10.09
C SER A 86 -5.61 4.23 10.07
N THR A 87 -4.92 3.46 9.23
CA THR A 87 -3.47 3.54 9.09
C THR A 87 -3.05 4.91 8.57
N VAL A 88 -3.69 5.39 7.51
CA VAL A 88 -3.40 6.71 6.94
C VAL A 88 -3.66 7.81 7.99
N GLY A 89 -4.76 7.70 8.73
CA GLY A 89 -5.08 8.67 9.77
C GLY A 89 -4.01 8.75 10.86
N ARG A 90 -3.47 7.61 11.28
CA ARG A 90 -2.38 7.60 12.26
C ARG A 90 -1.11 8.24 11.71
N LEU A 91 -0.81 7.99 10.43
CA LEU A 91 0.40 8.54 9.80
C LEU A 91 0.33 10.04 9.59
N LEU A 92 -0.86 10.60 9.52
CA LEU A 92 -1.07 12.04 9.32
C LEU A 92 -0.98 12.85 10.61
N ARG A 93 -0.99 12.21 11.76
CA ARG A 93 -0.95 12.89 13.06
C ARG A 93 0.40 13.52 13.38
#